data_be1a580a6805317b9078c5bf359432b9
#
_entry.id   be1a580a6805317b9078c5bf359432b9
#
_cell.length_a   1.000
_cell.length_b   1.000
_cell.length_c   1.000
_cell.angle_alpha   90.00
_cell.angle_beta   90.00
_cell.angle_gamma   90.00
#
_symmetry.space_group_name_H-M   'P 1'
#
loop_
_entity.id
_entity.type
_entity.pdbx_description
1 polymer ?
#
loop_
_entity_poly.entity_id
_entity_poly.type
_entity_poly.pdbx_seq_one_letter_code
_entity_poly.pdbx_strand_id
1 'polypeptide(L)'
;MEFGVQFFPAVGPDQKGADHYWREALELTQLAEQLGFTNVRTVEHYFLSYGGYSPDPLIFLSAAAAVTRSLRLVTGAVLPVFNHPLKLAGQIGMVDAISGGRLEVGFARAFLPHEFARFGISMDESRARFDEGLDLVRRLLEEEEVTARGRFHSFDGVTSLPRPTQKPRPPFWIAALSTKESFENAGTLGHHLMGIPLVGAHMQGLLQIYRDAWTRAGHPGRGKVMLAFHMYCAESRAKAAAIARAPLNQYLKSIVDAASGWMSGVSSRDYPNYQKMIQSISEETFESQVEKSAAWIGTPDDIRSAIEAYDREVGGFESASLQVNFGMISRTEAEESMRLFAREVMPHFARARPS
;
A
#
# COMPACT_ATOMS: atom_id res chain seq x y z
N MET A 1 -6.30 17.04 0.54
CA MET A 1 -5.87 15.64 0.76
C MET A 1 -6.72 14.73 -0.11
N GLU A 2 -6.14 13.69 -0.71
CA GLU A 2 -6.86 12.64 -1.44
C GLU A 2 -7.17 11.47 -0.49
N PHE A 3 -8.33 10.83 -0.66
CA PHE A 3 -8.70 9.64 0.09
C PHE A 3 -8.95 8.49 -0.87
N GLY A 4 -8.32 7.35 -0.61
CA GLY A 4 -8.54 6.10 -1.33
C GLY A 4 -8.98 5.00 -0.39
N VAL A 5 -9.45 3.88 -0.93
CA VAL A 5 -9.77 2.67 -0.16
C VAL A 5 -8.68 1.62 -0.35
N GLN A 6 -8.44 0.83 0.68
CA GLN A 6 -7.49 -0.28 0.64
C GLN A 6 -8.16 -1.57 1.12
N PHE A 7 -7.91 -2.64 0.38
CA PHE A 7 -8.29 -3.99 0.77
C PHE A 7 -7.05 -4.79 1.14
N PHE A 8 -6.93 -5.08 2.44
CA PHE A 8 -5.88 -5.90 3.00
C PHE A 8 -6.52 -7.13 3.67
N PRO A 9 -6.51 -8.31 3.04
CA PRO A 9 -7.20 -9.49 3.56
C PRO A 9 -6.45 -10.09 4.76
N ALA A 10 -6.70 -9.55 5.97
CA ALA A 10 -6.19 -10.09 7.22
C ALA A 10 -7.16 -11.12 7.82
N VAL A 11 -7.58 -12.08 7.00
CA VAL A 11 -8.52 -13.16 7.34
C VAL A 11 -8.05 -14.48 6.75
N GLY A 12 -8.47 -15.58 7.37
CA GLY A 12 -8.22 -16.94 6.88
C GLY A 12 -9.50 -17.67 6.47
N PRO A 13 -9.37 -18.88 5.87
CA PRO A 13 -10.51 -19.68 5.39
C PRO A 13 -11.57 -19.99 6.44
N ASP A 14 -11.15 -20.15 7.71
CA ASP A 14 -12.04 -20.45 8.83
C ASP A 14 -12.85 -19.22 9.31
N GLN A 15 -12.50 -18.02 8.83
CA GLN A 15 -13.12 -16.76 9.23
C GLN A 15 -14.02 -16.20 8.10
N LYS A 16 -13.47 -16.07 6.90
CA LYS A 16 -14.19 -15.55 5.73
C LYS A 16 -13.65 -16.22 4.45
N GLY A 17 -14.52 -16.83 3.66
CA GLY A 17 -14.13 -17.41 2.38
C GLY A 17 -13.58 -16.35 1.41
N ALA A 18 -12.60 -16.72 0.59
CA ALA A 18 -11.96 -15.81 -0.34
C ALA A 18 -12.94 -15.24 -1.39
N ASP A 19 -13.91 -16.05 -1.85
CA ASP A 19 -14.96 -15.64 -2.78
C ASP A 19 -15.84 -14.54 -2.17
N HIS A 20 -16.18 -14.69 -0.90
CA HIS A 20 -16.96 -13.70 -0.15
C HIS A 20 -16.15 -12.40 0.05
N TYR A 21 -14.89 -12.51 0.50
CA TYR A 21 -14.02 -11.36 0.71
C TYR A 21 -13.86 -10.50 -0.57
N TRP A 22 -13.54 -11.12 -1.70
CA TRP A 22 -13.28 -10.39 -2.93
C TRP A 22 -14.56 -9.85 -3.59
N ARG A 23 -15.70 -10.49 -3.40
CA ARG A 23 -17.00 -9.95 -3.82
C ARG A 23 -17.33 -8.67 -3.05
N GLU A 24 -17.22 -8.71 -1.72
CA GLU A 24 -17.40 -7.51 -0.87
C GLU A 24 -16.42 -6.40 -1.27
N ALA A 25 -15.14 -6.71 -1.51
CA ALA A 25 -14.15 -5.74 -1.91
C ALA A 25 -14.49 -5.05 -3.24
N LEU A 26 -15.01 -5.78 -4.22
CA LEU A 26 -15.47 -5.18 -5.49
C LEU A 26 -16.71 -4.31 -5.31
N GLU A 27 -17.68 -4.72 -4.50
CA GLU A 27 -18.87 -3.91 -4.18
C GLU A 27 -18.47 -2.61 -3.45
N LEU A 28 -17.58 -2.68 -2.47
CA LEU A 28 -17.05 -1.51 -1.77
C LEU A 28 -16.16 -0.63 -2.67
N THR A 29 -15.51 -1.19 -3.67
CA THR A 29 -14.77 -0.42 -4.69
C THR A 29 -15.71 0.43 -5.55
N GLN A 30 -16.83 -0.15 -6.00
CA GLN A 30 -17.86 0.60 -6.74
C GLN A 30 -18.48 1.70 -5.88
N LEU A 31 -18.77 1.39 -4.62
CA LEU A 31 -19.26 2.37 -3.65
C LEU A 31 -18.24 3.50 -3.43
N ALA A 32 -16.96 3.18 -3.31
CA ALA A 32 -15.90 4.18 -3.14
C ALA A 32 -15.88 5.20 -4.28
N GLU A 33 -16.01 4.76 -5.53
CA GLU A 33 -16.13 5.66 -6.68
C GLU A 33 -17.36 6.58 -6.57
N GLN A 34 -18.52 6.03 -6.22
CA GLN A 34 -19.76 6.79 -6.05
C GLN A 34 -19.66 7.84 -4.94
N LEU A 35 -18.90 7.55 -3.90
CA LEU A 35 -18.68 8.43 -2.75
C LEU A 35 -17.57 9.46 -2.96
N GLY A 36 -16.84 9.41 -4.09
CA GLY A 36 -15.79 10.37 -4.42
C GLY A 36 -14.41 10.05 -3.86
N PHE A 37 -14.15 8.80 -3.43
CA PHE A 37 -12.79 8.34 -3.19
C PHE A 37 -11.99 8.36 -4.50
N THR A 38 -10.67 8.52 -4.42
CA THR A 38 -9.82 8.79 -5.60
C THR A 38 -9.06 7.58 -6.11
N ASN A 39 -8.87 6.57 -5.28
CA ASN A 39 -8.12 5.37 -5.66
C ASN A 39 -8.56 4.13 -4.87
N VAL A 40 -8.26 2.96 -5.44
CA VAL A 40 -8.37 1.66 -4.78
C VAL A 40 -7.02 0.98 -4.77
N ARG A 41 -6.66 0.35 -3.65
CA ARG A 41 -5.37 -0.30 -3.43
C ARG A 41 -5.54 -1.70 -2.85
N THR A 42 -4.67 -2.63 -3.25
CA THR A 42 -4.48 -3.92 -2.58
C THR A 42 -3.00 -4.32 -2.56
N VAL A 43 -2.66 -5.32 -1.76
CA VAL A 43 -1.29 -5.75 -1.45
C VAL A 43 -0.87 -7.00 -2.22
N GLU A 44 0.39 -7.42 -2.10
CA GLU A 44 0.88 -8.75 -2.49
C GLU A 44 1.48 -9.43 -1.27
N HIS A 45 0.84 -10.52 -0.80
CA HIS A 45 1.31 -11.38 0.27
C HIS A 45 0.89 -12.83 0.01
N TYR A 46 1.53 -13.77 0.69
CA TYR A 46 1.37 -15.20 0.41
C TYR A 46 1.20 -16.04 1.67
N PHE A 47 0.43 -17.12 1.55
CA PHE A 47 0.40 -18.31 2.41
C PHE A 47 -0.22 -18.18 3.80
N LEU A 48 -0.27 -17.01 4.42
CA LEU A 48 -0.82 -16.79 5.75
C LEU A 48 -1.98 -15.80 5.73
N SER A 49 -2.74 -15.72 6.81
CA SER A 49 -3.91 -14.82 6.91
C SER A 49 -3.55 -13.33 6.83
N TYR A 50 -2.28 -12.96 6.96
CA TYR A 50 -1.81 -11.60 6.73
C TYR A 50 -1.61 -11.36 5.22
N GLY A 51 -2.65 -10.91 4.58
CA GLY A 51 -2.63 -10.56 3.15
C GLY A 51 -2.68 -11.74 2.17
N GLY A 52 -2.60 -12.98 2.61
CA GLY A 52 -2.38 -14.16 1.74
C GLY A 52 -3.50 -14.50 0.77
N TYR A 53 -4.66 -13.86 0.86
CA TYR A 53 -5.68 -13.93 -0.18
C TYR A 53 -5.38 -13.04 -1.39
N SER A 54 -4.32 -12.22 -1.33
CA SER A 54 -3.89 -11.31 -2.40
C SER A 54 -2.48 -11.67 -2.91
N PRO A 55 -2.29 -12.82 -3.58
CA PRO A 55 -0.99 -13.22 -4.12
C PRO A 55 -0.60 -12.45 -5.40
N ASP A 56 -1.54 -11.75 -6.02
CA ASP A 56 -1.30 -10.88 -7.18
C ASP A 56 -2.30 -9.71 -7.16
N PRO A 57 -1.88 -8.49 -6.79
CA PRO A 57 -2.75 -7.33 -6.75
C PRO A 57 -3.30 -6.93 -8.12
N LEU A 58 -2.58 -7.23 -9.22
CA LEU A 58 -3.00 -6.87 -10.57
C LEU A 58 -4.26 -7.65 -11.00
N ILE A 59 -4.48 -8.85 -10.46
CA ILE A 59 -5.71 -9.62 -10.71
C ILE A 59 -6.93 -8.89 -10.16
N PHE A 60 -6.89 -8.50 -8.88
CA PHE A 60 -8.00 -7.74 -8.28
C PHE A 60 -8.18 -6.38 -8.96
N LEU A 61 -7.10 -5.67 -9.25
CA LEU A 61 -7.16 -4.35 -9.88
C LEU A 61 -7.71 -4.43 -11.31
N SER A 62 -7.50 -5.53 -12.03
CA SER A 62 -8.15 -5.76 -13.34
C SER A 62 -9.67 -5.88 -13.19
N ALA A 63 -10.16 -6.60 -12.19
CA ALA A 63 -11.58 -6.70 -11.90
C ALA A 63 -12.15 -5.34 -11.44
N ALA A 64 -11.44 -4.60 -10.58
CA ALA A 64 -11.81 -3.26 -10.17
C ALA A 64 -11.88 -2.28 -11.36
N ALA A 65 -10.94 -2.40 -12.32
CA ALA A 65 -10.95 -1.61 -13.56
C ALA A 65 -12.24 -1.79 -14.36
N ALA A 66 -12.75 -3.03 -14.43
CA ALA A 66 -13.96 -3.36 -15.19
C ALA A 66 -15.24 -2.78 -14.58
N VAL A 67 -15.27 -2.59 -13.25
CA VAL A 67 -16.45 -2.13 -12.50
C VAL A 67 -16.40 -0.64 -12.11
N THR A 68 -15.33 0.07 -12.46
CA THR A 68 -15.13 1.50 -12.17
C THR A 68 -14.72 2.28 -13.42
N ARG A 69 -14.82 3.62 -13.38
CA ARG A 69 -14.52 4.50 -14.52
C ARG A 69 -13.41 5.52 -14.26
N SER A 70 -13.30 5.99 -13.01
CA SER A 70 -12.45 7.13 -12.63
C SER A 70 -11.45 6.82 -11.52
N LEU A 71 -11.68 5.79 -10.70
CA LEU A 71 -10.76 5.41 -9.63
C LEU A 71 -9.39 5.02 -10.20
N ARG A 72 -8.33 5.58 -9.64
CA ARG A 72 -6.97 5.11 -9.87
C ARG A 72 -6.79 3.76 -9.18
N LEU A 73 -6.06 2.89 -9.83
CA LEU A 73 -5.81 1.51 -9.39
C LEU A 73 -4.36 1.43 -8.91
N VAL A 74 -4.15 1.15 -7.64
CA VAL A 74 -2.81 1.23 -7.04
C VAL A 74 -2.37 -0.12 -6.51
N THR A 75 -1.25 -0.65 -6.99
CA THR A 75 -0.65 -1.81 -6.31
C THR A 75 0.03 -1.33 -5.02
N GLY A 76 -0.19 -2.02 -3.94
CA GLY A 76 0.38 -1.52 -2.70
C GLY A 76 0.95 -2.58 -1.77
N ALA A 77 1.91 -3.35 -2.32
CA ALA A 77 2.71 -3.18 -3.52
C ALA A 77 2.88 -4.52 -4.26
N VAL A 78 3.42 -4.49 -5.49
CA VAL A 78 3.99 -5.69 -6.11
C VAL A 78 5.42 -5.92 -5.64
N LEU A 79 5.87 -7.17 -5.67
CA LEU A 79 7.14 -7.60 -5.10
C LEU A 79 8.10 -8.11 -6.19
N PRO A 80 8.97 -7.26 -6.77
CA PRO A 80 9.91 -7.67 -7.82
C PRO A 80 10.80 -8.85 -7.43
N VAL A 81 11.04 -9.02 -6.13
CA VAL A 81 11.84 -10.14 -5.60
C VAL A 81 11.23 -11.51 -5.90
N PHE A 82 9.89 -11.60 -6.03
CA PHE A 82 9.16 -12.83 -6.32
C PHE A 82 8.60 -12.87 -7.75
N ASN A 83 8.72 -11.80 -8.51
CA ASN A 83 8.15 -11.66 -9.85
C ASN A 83 9.23 -11.52 -10.92
N HIS A 84 9.12 -12.29 -12.00
CA HIS A 84 10.02 -12.13 -13.14
C HIS A 84 9.72 -10.83 -13.91
N PRO A 85 10.71 -9.94 -14.18
CA PRO A 85 10.47 -8.61 -14.74
C PRO A 85 9.77 -8.64 -16.10
N LEU A 86 10.04 -9.61 -16.97
CA LEU A 86 9.36 -9.77 -18.25
C LEU A 86 7.84 -9.99 -18.07
N LYS A 87 7.48 -10.89 -17.14
CA LYS A 87 6.07 -11.17 -16.84
C LYS A 87 5.39 -9.95 -16.21
N LEU A 88 6.04 -9.36 -15.22
CA LEU A 88 5.49 -8.23 -14.48
C LEU A 88 5.26 -7.00 -15.37
N ALA A 89 6.21 -6.68 -16.28
CA ALA A 89 6.04 -5.58 -17.23
C ALA A 89 4.84 -5.81 -18.17
N GLY A 90 4.68 -7.03 -18.69
CA GLY A 90 3.51 -7.38 -19.52
C GLY A 90 2.20 -7.27 -18.77
N GLN A 91 2.13 -7.73 -17.51
CA GLN A 91 0.95 -7.61 -16.66
C GLN A 91 0.61 -6.14 -16.38
N ILE A 92 1.60 -5.31 -16.04
CA ILE A 92 1.43 -3.87 -15.82
C ILE A 92 0.88 -3.19 -17.09
N GLY A 93 1.48 -3.45 -18.25
CA GLY A 93 0.99 -2.90 -19.53
C GLY A 93 -0.45 -3.32 -19.83
N MET A 94 -0.80 -4.57 -19.54
CA MET A 94 -2.16 -5.10 -19.76
C MET A 94 -3.20 -4.44 -18.84
N VAL A 95 -2.91 -4.31 -17.53
CA VAL A 95 -3.83 -3.66 -16.58
C VAL A 95 -3.95 -2.16 -16.88
N ASP A 96 -2.87 -1.51 -17.29
CA ASP A 96 -2.89 -0.10 -17.69
C ASP A 96 -3.80 0.11 -18.92
N ALA A 97 -3.73 -0.79 -19.91
CA ALA A 97 -4.60 -0.76 -21.08
C ALA A 97 -6.08 -1.04 -20.70
N ILE A 98 -6.37 -2.08 -19.91
CA ILE A 98 -7.73 -2.42 -19.45
C ILE A 98 -8.36 -1.25 -18.70
N SER A 99 -7.57 -0.57 -17.86
CA SER A 99 -8.05 0.54 -17.04
C SER A 99 -8.17 1.87 -17.82
N GLY A 100 -7.67 1.95 -19.06
CA GLY A 100 -7.60 3.19 -19.81
C GLY A 100 -6.63 4.20 -19.21
N GLY A 101 -5.48 3.74 -18.68
CA GLY A 101 -4.44 4.61 -18.14
C GLY A 101 -4.68 5.06 -16.70
N ARG A 102 -5.38 4.26 -15.88
CA ARG A 102 -5.64 4.57 -14.46
C ARG A 102 -4.73 3.83 -13.47
N LEU A 103 -3.82 2.98 -13.96
CA LEU A 103 -2.92 2.21 -13.10
C LEU A 103 -1.80 3.09 -12.55
N GLU A 104 -1.50 2.92 -11.28
CA GLU A 104 -0.29 3.40 -10.60
C GLU A 104 0.38 2.20 -9.92
N VAL A 105 1.69 2.05 -10.05
CA VAL A 105 2.38 0.82 -9.63
C VAL A 105 3.27 1.07 -8.43
N GLY A 106 2.87 0.53 -7.28
CA GLY A 106 3.69 0.51 -6.08
C GLY A 106 4.53 -0.76 -5.99
N PHE A 107 5.79 -0.61 -5.61
CA PHE A 107 6.77 -1.68 -5.47
C PHE A 107 7.29 -1.77 -4.04
N ALA A 108 7.55 -2.99 -3.57
CA ALA A 108 8.17 -3.26 -2.26
C ALA A 108 9.20 -4.39 -2.34
N ARG A 109 10.09 -4.44 -1.34
CA ARG A 109 11.13 -5.49 -1.25
C ARG A 109 10.63 -6.82 -0.66
N ALA A 110 9.39 -6.91 -0.21
CA ALA A 110 8.92 -7.93 0.75
C ALA A 110 9.67 -7.84 2.10
N PHE A 111 9.20 -8.54 3.12
CA PHE A 111 9.88 -8.55 4.43
C PHE A 111 9.51 -9.76 5.32
N LEU A 112 8.63 -10.63 4.86
CA LEU A 112 8.15 -11.77 5.65
C LEU A 112 9.05 -12.99 5.42
N PRO A 113 9.75 -13.50 6.45
CA PRO A 113 10.73 -14.57 6.28
C PRO A 113 10.13 -15.85 5.66
N HIS A 114 8.88 -16.18 5.99
CA HIS A 114 8.22 -17.37 5.45
C HIS A 114 7.97 -17.30 3.94
N GLU A 115 7.77 -16.10 3.37
CA GLU A 115 7.61 -15.92 1.93
C GLU A 115 8.92 -16.21 1.22
N PHE A 116 10.02 -15.60 1.68
CA PHE A 116 11.36 -15.87 1.14
C PHE A 116 11.73 -17.36 1.18
N ALA A 117 11.50 -18.01 2.34
CA ALA A 117 11.81 -19.43 2.51
C ALA A 117 11.02 -20.32 1.53
N ARG A 118 9.73 -20.04 1.31
CA ARG A 118 8.88 -20.83 0.42
C ARG A 118 9.17 -20.60 -1.06
N PHE A 119 9.59 -19.40 -1.43
CA PHE A 119 10.08 -19.10 -2.79
C PHE A 119 11.54 -19.51 -3.02
N GLY A 120 12.26 -20.00 -1.99
CA GLY A 120 13.65 -20.42 -2.11
C GLY A 120 14.62 -19.27 -2.38
N ILE A 121 14.28 -18.05 -1.95
CA ILE A 121 15.05 -16.84 -2.17
C ILE A 121 15.70 -16.41 -0.86
N SER A 122 17.00 -16.07 -0.91
CA SER A 122 17.71 -15.53 0.25
C SER A 122 17.25 -14.11 0.56
N MET A 123 16.95 -13.84 1.83
CA MET A 123 16.62 -12.48 2.28
C MET A 123 17.78 -11.49 2.10
N ASP A 124 19.03 -11.97 2.13
CA ASP A 124 20.24 -11.15 1.90
C ASP A 124 20.44 -10.75 0.42
N GLU A 125 19.55 -11.21 -0.46
CA GLU A 125 19.50 -10.78 -1.86
C GLU A 125 18.32 -9.84 -2.14
N SER A 126 17.50 -9.55 -1.16
CA SER A 126 16.24 -8.83 -1.37
C SER A 126 16.41 -7.45 -1.99
N ARG A 127 17.41 -6.69 -1.51
CA ARG A 127 17.74 -5.37 -2.05
C ARG A 127 18.20 -5.47 -3.50
N ALA A 128 19.20 -6.31 -3.76
CA ALA A 128 19.76 -6.46 -5.10
C ALA A 128 18.71 -6.95 -6.12
N ARG A 129 17.84 -7.90 -5.72
CA ARG A 129 16.72 -8.37 -6.56
C ARG A 129 15.67 -7.29 -6.80
N PHE A 130 15.37 -6.50 -5.77
CA PHE A 130 14.43 -5.39 -5.89
C PHE A 130 14.96 -4.32 -6.86
N ASP A 131 16.21 -3.88 -6.68
CA ASP A 131 16.82 -2.83 -7.49
C ASP A 131 16.94 -3.26 -8.96
N GLU A 132 17.44 -4.48 -9.23
CA GLU A 132 17.52 -5.03 -10.59
C GLU A 132 16.12 -5.22 -11.21
N GLY A 133 15.17 -5.81 -10.47
CA GLY A 133 13.82 -6.05 -10.96
C GLY A 133 13.05 -4.76 -11.25
N LEU A 134 13.16 -3.76 -10.38
CA LEU A 134 12.52 -2.44 -10.57
C LEU A 134 13.08 -1.72 -11.81
N ASP A 135 14.40 -1.68 -11.99
CA ASP A 135 15.03 -1.07 -13.16
C ASP A 135 14.62 -1.78 -14.45
N LEU A 136 14.64 -3.11 -14.45
CA LEU A 136 14.23 -3.88 -15.63
C LEU A 136 12.76 -3.69 -15.99
N VAL A 137 11.87 -3.65 -15.00
CA VAL A 137 10.44 -3.34 -15.24
C VAL A 137 10.29 -1.94 -15.81
N ARG A 138 10.98 -0.94 -15.26
CA ARG A 138 10.98 0.43 -15.79
C ARG A 138 11.41 0.46 -17.26
N ARG A 139 12.56 -0.12 -17.57
CA ARG A 139 13.10 -0.17 -18.94
C ARG A 139 12.15 -0.88 -19.91
N LEU A 140 11.61 -2.06 -19.53
CA LEU A 140 10.67 -2.82 -20.34
C LEU A 140 9.37 -2.05 -20.65
N LEU A 141 8.93 -1.15 -19.76
CA LEU A 141 7.76 -0.30 -19.99
C LEU A 141 8.07 0.93 -20.84
N GLU A 142 9.29 1.47 -20.76
CA GLU A 142 9.70 2.71 -21.43
C GLU A 142 10.40 2.47 -22.77
N GLU A 143 11.26 1.45 -22.87
CA GLU A 143 12.16 1.18 -23.99
C GLU A 143 11.67 -0.01 -24.85
N GLU A 144 12.22 -0.14 -26.05
CA GLU A 144 12.07 -1.29 -26.95
C GLU A 144 13.39 -2.04 -27.04
N GLU A 145 13.36 -3.33 -27.45
CA GLU A 145 14.53 -4.17 -27.62
C GLU A 145 15.48 -4.20 -26.42
N VAL A 146 14.89 -4.24 -25.20
CA VAL A 146 15.65 -4.23 -23.94
C VAL A 146 16.50 -5.47 -23.84
N THR A 147 17.82 -5.28 -23.66
CA THR A 147 18.78 -6.34 -23.35
C THR A 147 19.22 -6.18 -21.89
N ALA A 148 19.25 -7.27 -21.14
CA ALA A 148 19.70 -7.33 -19.75
C ALA A 148 20.79 -8.38 -19.56
N ARG A 149 21.78 -8.06 -18.72
CA ARG A 149 22.86 -8.94 -18.24
C ARG A 149 23.02 -8.70 -16.73
N GLY A 150 21.94 -8.92 -16.01
CA GLY A 150 21.91 -8.74 -14.57
C GLY A 150 22.44 -9.95 -13.80
N ARG A 151 22.47 -9.81 -12.49
CA ARG A 151 22.82 -10.91 -11.59
C ARG A 151 21.72 -11.98 -11.55
N PHE A 152 20.45 -11.56 -11.65
CA PHE A 152 19.29 -12.44 -11.48
C PHE A 152 18.53 -12.66 -12.78
N HIS A 153 18.62 -11.74 -13.73
CA HIS A 153 17.88 -11.82 -14.99
C HIS A 153 18.78 -11.52 -16.19
N SER A 154 18.66 -12.35 -17.22
CA SER A 154 19.39 -12.18 -18.48
C SER A 154 18.48 -12.50 -19.65
N PHE A 155 18.37 -11.59 -20.63
CA PHE A 155 17.59 -11.75 -21.86
C PHE A 155 18.04 -10.74 -22.92
N ASP A 156 17.71 -11.00 -24.19
CA ASP A 156 18.16 -10.21 -25.34
C ASP A 156 16.98 -9.63 -26.12
N GLY A 157 17.07 -8.33 -26.45
CA GLY A 157 16.22 -7.67 -27.44
C GLY A 157 14.71 -7.82 -27.22
N VAL A 158 14.23 -7.69 -25.98
CA VAL A 158 12.82 -7.87 -25.65
C VAL A 158 12.07 -6.55 -25.66
N THR A 159 11.01 -6.49 -26.47
CA THR A 159 9.99 -5.43 -26.39
C THR A 159 8.77 -5.96 -25.63
N SER A 160 8.48 -5.40 -24.46
CA SER A 160 7.32 -5.81 -23.66
C SER A 160 6.00 -5.37 -24.32
N LEU A 161 5.05 -6.29 -24.41
CA LEU A 161 3.70 -6.04 -24.92
C LEU A 161 2.64 -6.52 -23.90
N PRO A 162 1.47 -5.80 -23.79
CA PRO A 162 1.19 -4.54 -24.49
C PRO A 162 2.03 -3.37 -23.96
N ARG A 163 2.27 -2.36 -24.79
CA ARG A 163 2.90 -1.11 -24.33
C ARG A 163 1.93 -0.35 -23.43
N PRO A 164 2.42 0.34 -22.38
CA PRO A 164 1.56 1.13 -21.51
C PRO A 164 0.75 2.20 -22.28
N THR A 165 -0.49 2.39 -21.86
CA THR A 165 -1.34 3.49 -22.31
C THR A 165 -0.79 4.83 -21.83
N GLN A 166 -0.36 4.88 -20.58
CA GLN A 166 0.30 6.05 -19.98
C GLN A 166 1.73 6.19 -20.50
N LYS A 167 2.17 7.44 -20.70
CA LYS A 167 3.52 7.74 -21.20
C LYS A 167 4.32 8.57 -20.21
N PRO A 168 5.60 8.24 -20.00
CA PRO A 168 6.35 7.11 -20.58
C PRO A 168 5.90 5.75 -20.01
N ARG A 169 5.26 5.70 -18.85
CA ARG A 169 4.74 4.54 -18.12
C ARG A 169 3.74 4.98 -17.04
N PRO A 170 3.02 4.06 -16.38
CA PRO A 170 2.28 4.36 -15.15
C PRO A 170 3.18 4.98 -14.08
N PRO A 171 2.67 5.89 -13.22
CA PRO A 171 3.41 6.42 -12.08
C PRO A 171 3.90 5.30 -11.16
N PHE A 172 5.16 5.41 -10.68
CA PHE A 172 5.76 4.46 -9.74
C PHE A 172 5.72 5.00 -8.32
N TRP A 173 5.43 4.10 -7.38
CA TRP A 173 5.45 4.31 -5.94
C TRP A 173 6.40 3.32 -5.29
N ILE A 174 7.14 3.74 -4.29
CA ILE A 174 7.98 2.85 -3.49
C ILE A 174 7.37 2.72 -2.09
N ALA A 175 7.09 1.50 -1.68
CA ALA A 175 6.68 1.21 -0.32
C ALA A 175 7.90 1.15 0.60
N ALA A 176 7.94 2.04 1.58
CA ALA A 176 9.00 2.11 2.57
C ALA A 176 8.39 2.10 3.99
N LEU A 177 9.02 1.36 4.91
CA LEU A 177 8.58 1.29 6.31
C LEU A 177 9.33 2.31 7.18
N SER A 178 10.64 2.11 7.41
CA SER A 178 11.41 2.95 8.33
C SER A 178 12.89 3.13 7.95
N THR A 179 13.33 2.56 6.85
CA THR A 179 14.74 2.61 6.44
C THR A 179 15.02 3.91 5.70
N LYS A 180 15.85 4.79 6.26
CA LYS A 180 16.21 6.10 5.68
C LYS A 180 16.62 6.02 4.21
N GLU A 181 17.46 5.04 3.88
CA GLU A 181 17.94 4.79 2.53
C GLU A 181 16.79 4.53 1.53
N SER A 182 15.72 3.83 1.93
CA SER A 182 14.57 3.60 1.06
C SER A 182 13.80 4.90 0.74
N PHE A 183 13.70 5.81 1.72
CA PHE A 183 13.09 7.13 1.52
C PHE A 183 13.97 8.02 0.63
N GLU A 184 15.28 8.01 0.85
CA GLU A 184 16.23 8.78 0.04
C GLU A 184 16.25 8.28 -1.41
N ASN A 185 16.33 6.97 -1.63
CA ASN A 185 16.32 6.38 -2.96
C ASN A 185 15.02 6.67 -3.72
N ALA A 186 13.86 6.57 -3.06
CA ALA A 186 12.58 6.92 -3.69
C ALA A 186 12.58 8.38 -4.19
N GLY A 187 13.06 9.32 -3.37
CA GLY A 187 13.18 10.72 -3.75
C GLY A 187 14.17 10.95 -4.88
N THR A 188 15.35 10.34 -4.81
CA THR A 188 16.41 10.47 -5.82
C THR A 188 15.95 9.95 -7.19
N LEU A 189 15.22 8.84 -7.22
CA LEU A 189 14.72 8.23 -8.45
C LEU A 189 13.42 8.86 -8.99
N GLY A 190 12.86 9.85 -8.32
CA GLY A 190 11.61 10.51 -8.71
C GLY A 190 10.38 9.61 -8.58
N HIS A 191 10.42 8.64 -7.68
CA HIS A 191 9.27 7.77 -7.39
C HIS A 191 8.45 8.34 -6.23
N HIS A 192 7.13 8.20 -6.31
CA HIS A 192 6.25 8.54 -5.21
C HIS A 192 6.46 7.58 -4.03
N LEU A 193 6.10 7.99 -2.82
CA LEU A 193 6.32 7.23 -1.61
C LEU A 193 4.99 6.72 -1.05
N MET A 194 4.97 5.44 -0.63
CA MET A 194 3.87 4.90 0.18
C MET A 194 4.40 4.23 1.45
N GLY A 195 3.60 4.27 2.50
CA GLY A 195 4.00 3.73 3.80
C GLY A 195 2.81 3.49 4.73
N ILE A 196 3.14 3.08 5.95
CA ILE A 196 2.21 2.99 7.07
C ILE A 196 2.45 4.17 8.02
N PRO A 197 1.46 4.60 8.83
CA PRO A 197 1.67 5.65 9.79
C PRO A 197 2.60 5.17 10.91
N LEU A 198 3.71 5.87 11.08
CA LEU A 198 4.63 5.71 12.20
C LEU A 198 4.40 6.84 13.21
N VAL A 199 5.01 6.75 14.39
CA VAL A 199 5.02 7.86 15.36
C VAL A 199 5.51 9.13 14.64
N GLY A 200 4.73 10.22 14.76
CA GLY A 200 4.81 11.38 13.90
C GLY A 200 6.18 12.01 13.73
N ALA A 201 6.92 12.24 14.84
CA ALA A 201 8.27 12.82 14.75
C ALA A 201 9.27 11.94 13.97
N HIS A 202 9.12 10.60 14.06
CA HIS A 202 9.95 9.69 13.26
C HIS A 202 9.57 9.75 11.78
N MET A 203 8.26 9.71 11.48
CA MET A 203 7.75 9.83 10.11
C MET A 203 8.15 11.19 9.51
N GLN A 204 8.04 12.29 10.26
CA GLN A 204 8.47 13.61 9.80
C GLN A 204 9.91 13.60 9.31
N GLY A 205 10.84 13.04 10.10
CA GLY A 205 12.24 12.94 9.71
C GLY A 205 12.46 12.12 8.43
N LEU A 206 11.74 11.04 8.25
CA LEU A 206 11.80 10.20 7.04
C LEU A 206 11.22 10.92 5.82
N LEU A 207 10.09 11.59 5.96
CA LEU A 207 9.49 12.38 4.87
C LEU A 207 10.38 13.55 4.46
N GLN A 208 11.07 14.17 5.41
CA GLN A 208 12.04 15.25 5.10
C GLN A 208 13.21 14.70 4.25
N ILE A 209 13.76 13.53 4.60
CA ILE A 209 14.80 12.87 3.79
C ILE A 209 14.31 12.62 2.36
N TYR A 210 13.10 12.12 2.19
CA TYR A 210 12.48 11.91 0.88
C TYR A 210 12.33 13.22 0.08
N ARG A 211 11.79 14.28 0.71
CA ARG A 211 11.57 15.58 0.07
C ARG A 211 12.88 16.25 -0.34
N ASP A 212 13.90 16.17 0.52
CA ASP A 212 15.22 16.73 0.24
C ASP A 212 15.90 16.00 -0.93
N ALA A 213 15.81 14.67 -0.97
CA ALA A 213 16.33 13.86 -2.07
C ALA A 213 15.61 14.16 -3.39
N TRP A 214 14.28 14.29 -3.36
CA TRP A 214 13.47 14.71 -4.51
C TRP A 214 13.91 16.05 -5.08
N THR A 215 14.08 17.04 -4.22
CA THR A 215 14.51 18.38 -4.58
C THR A 215 15.94 18.40 -5.12
N ARG A 216 16.88 17.72 -4.44
CA ARG A 216 18.28 17.61 -4.90
C ARG A 216 18.42 16.96 -6.28
N ALA A 217 17.57 16.00 -6.58
CA ALA A 217 17.55 15.34 -7.89
C ALA A 217 16.89 16.19 -8.99
N GLY A 218 16.31 17.34 -8.68
CA GLY A 218 15.72 18.27 -9.64
C GLY A 218 14.33 17.83 -10.15
N HIS A 219 13.65 16.93 -9.45
CA HIS A 219 12.30 16.52 -9.84
C HIS A 219 11.27 17.64 -9.59
N PRO A 220 10.22 17.76 -10.44
CA PRO A 220 9.24 18.83 -10.30
C PRO A 220 8.33 18.61 -9.07
N GLY A 221 7.95 19.72 -8.42
CA GLY A 221 7.09 19.70 -7.23
C GLY A 221 7.79 19.14 -6.01
N ARG A 222 7.05 18.37 -5.17
CA ARG A 222 7.59 17.80 -3.92
C ARG A 222 7.46 16.28 -3.80
N GLY A 223 7.05 15.61 -4.88
CA GLY A 223 6.67 14.20 -4.85
C GLY A 223 5.35 13.97 -4.10
N LYS A 224 4.77 12.79 -4.22
CA LYS A 224 3.55 12.44 -3.48
C LYS A 224 3.88 11.42 -2.39
N VAL A 225 3.18 11.52 -1.26
CA VAL A 225 3.23 10.57 -0.15
C VAL A 225 1.83 10.03 0.08
N MET A 226 1.69 8.71 0.13
CA MET A 226 0.48 7.99 0.49
C MET A 226 0.71 7.20 1.78
N LEU A 227 -0.13 7.38 2.79
CA LEU A 227 -0.07 6.63 4.03
C LEU A 227 -1.33 5.79 4.22
N ALA A 228 -1.15 4.57 4.75
CA ALA A 228 -2.24 3.60 4.93
C ALA A 228 -2.75 3.63 6.37
N PHE A 229 -4.05 3.85 6.55
CA PHE A 229 -4.71 3.91 7.86
C PHE A 229 -5.86 2.91 7.93
N HIS A 230 -6.13 2.36 9.10
CA HIS A 230 -7.42 1.73 9.39
C HIS A 230 -8.44 2.82 9.63
N MET A 231 -9.61 2.74 8.99
CA MET A 231 -10.65 3.75 9.13
C MET A 231 -12.00 3.11 9.45
N TYR A 232 -12.62 3.58 10.54
CA TYR A 232 -14.00 3.26 10.86
C TYR A 232 -14.72 4.48 11.48
N CYS A 233 -15.61 5.07 10.72
CA CYS A 233 -16.39 6.25 11.10
C CYS A 233 -17.78 5.83 11.57
N ALA A 234 -18.20 6.26 12.76
CA ALA A 234 -19.51 5.97 13.31
C ALA A 234 -20.11 7.20 14.02
N GLU A 235 -21.40 7.14 14.31
CA GLU A 235 -22.14 8.23 14.97
C GLU A 235 -21.70 8.47 16.42
N SER A 236 -21.05 7.46 17.06
CA SER A 236 -20.53 7.59 18.41
C SER A 236 -19.22 6.81 18.57
N ARG A 237 -18.36 7.30 19.49
CA ARG A 237 -17.12 6.60 19.89
C ARG A 237 -17.37 5.18 20.37
N ALA A 238 -18.46 4.99 21.12
CA ALA A 238 -18.82 3.67 21.64
C ALA A 238 -19.14 2.68 20.52
N LYS A 239 -19.94 3.10 19.49
CA LYS A 239 -20.25 2.27 18.32
C LYS A 239 -18.99 1.98 17.51
N ALA A 240 -18.14 3.00 17.27
CA ALA A 240 -16.91 2.83 16.53
C ALA A 240 -15.96 1.81 17.21
N ALA A 241 -15.74 1.95 18.52
CA ALA A 241 -14.90 1.05 19.28
C ALA A 241 -15.48 -0.38 19.37
N ALA A 242 -16.79 -0.52 19.54
CA ALA A 242 -17.46 -1.82 19.63
C ALA A 242 -17.25 -2.65 18.34
N ILE A 243 -17.27 -2.01 17.17
CA ILE A 243 -17.13 -2.69 15.88
C ILE A 243 -15.66 -2.87 15.49
N ALA A 244 -14.82 -1.85 15.65
CA ALA A 244 -13.48 -1.84 15.06
C ALA A 244 -12.38 -2.42 15.97
N ARG A 245 -12.58 -2.50 17.29
CA ARG A 245 -11.54 -2.95 18.25
C ARG A 245 -11.03 -4.35 17.96
N ALA A 246 -11.91 -5.33 17.93
CA ALA A 246 -11.52 -6.72 17.70
C ALA A 246 -10.90 -6.93 16.30
N PRO A 247 -11.47 -6.39 15.20
CA PRO A 247 -10.86 -6.45 13.87
C PRO A 247 -9.47 -5.82 13.78
N LEU A 248 -9.24 -4.66 14.42
CA LEU A 248 -7.92 -4.03 14.40
C LEU A 248 -6.89 -4.83 15.20
N ASN A 249 -7.25 -5.32 16.39
CA ASN A 249 -6.36 -6.17 17.17
C ASN A 249 -6.05 -7.50 16.45
N GLN A 250 -7.02 -8.04 15.70
CA GLN A 250 -6.79 -9.21 14.83
C GLN A 250 -5.77 -8.91 13.73
N TYR A 251 -5.89 -7.75 13.07
CA TYR A 251 -4.90 -7.32 12.06
C TYR A 251 -3.50 -7.20 12.69
N LEU A 252 -3.36 -6.53 13.82
CA LEU A 252 -2.07 -6.39 14.54
C LEU A 252 -1.49 -7.76 14.92
N LYS A 253 -2.33 -8.67 15.39
CA LYS A 253 -1.90 -10.05 15.67
C LYS A 253 -1.44 -10.76 14.40
N SER A 254 -2.15 -10.61 13.29
CA SER A 254 -1.84 -11.32 12.04
C SER A 254 -0.49 -10.91 11.45
N ILE A 255 -0.08 -9.63 11.53
CA ILE A 255 1.25 -9.20 11.10
C ILE A 255 2.34 -9.77 12.00
N VAL A 256 2.13 -9.80 13.33
CA VAL A 256 3.09 -10.38 14.29
C VAL A 256 3.26 -11.88 14.02
N ASP A 257 2.16 -12.61 13.83
CA ASP A 257 2.18 -14.04 13.52
C ASP A 257 2.92 -14.30 12.20
N ALA A 258 2.62 -13.54 11.15
CA ALA A 258 3.28 -13.67 9.83
C ALA A 258 4.78 -13.33 9.89
N ALA A 259 5.16 -12.36 10.72
CA ALA A 259 6.53 -11.91 10.90
C ALA A 259 7.28 -12.64 12.02
N SER A 260 6.69 -13.68 12.62
CA SER A 260 7.25 -14.41 13.78
C SER A 260 8.66 -14.98 13.57
N GLY A 261 9.05 -15.25 12.30
CA GLY A 261 10.40 -15.65 11.97
C GLY A 261 11.48 -14.67 12.47
N TRP A 262 11.20 -13.36 12.46
CA TRP A 262 12.11 -12.35 13.01
C TRP A 262 12.31 -12.48 14.52
N MET A 263 11.27 -12.91 15.24
CA MET A 263 11.32 -13.14 16.68
C MET A 263 11.98 -14.47 17.02
N SER A 264 12.01 -15.42 16.07
CA SER A 264 12.56 -16.76 16.23
C SER A 264 14.03 -16.89 15.75
N GLY A 265 14.74 -15.76 15.56
CA GLY A 265 16.17 -15.75 15.29
C GLY A 265 16.55 -15.61 13.80
N VAL A 266 15.58 -15.41 12.89
CA VAL A 266 15.92 -15.03 11.51
C VAL A 266 16.60 -13.66 11.54
N SER A 267 17.71 -13.53 10.84
CA SER A 267 18.44 -12.28 10.67
C SER A 267 18.84 -12.11 9.21
N SER A 268 18.93 -10.86 8.76
CA SER A 268 19.41 -10.52 7.43
C SER A 268 20.04 -9.14 7.45
N ARG A 269 21.18 -8.99 6.73
CA ARG A 269 21.86 -7.70 6.56
C ARG A 269 21.00 -6.66 5.84
N ASP A 270 20.09 -7.12 4.99
CA ASP A 270 19.19 -6.25 4.22
C ASP A 270 18.00 -5.72 5.05
N TYR A 271 17.81 -6.27 6.25
CA TYR A 271 16.70 -5.93 7.17
C TYR A 271 17.20 -5.62 8.59
N PRO A 272 18.11 -4.67 8.76
CA PRO A 272 18.57 -4.29 10.09
C PRO A 272 17.38 -3.76 10.92
N ASN A 273 17.30 -4.17 12.19
CA ASN A 273 16.26 -3.74 13.15
C ASN A 273 14.84 -4.28 12.91
N TYR A 274 14.59 -5.19 11.95
CA TYR A 274 13.23 -5.72 11.75
C TYR A 274 12.73 -6.49 12.98
N GLN A 275 13.57 -7.21 13.69
CA GLN A 275 13.21 -7.83 14.96
C GLN A 275 12.65 -6.80 15.96
N LYS A 276 13.33 -5.66 16.15
CA LYS A 276 12.86 -4.58 17.05
C LYS A 276 11.55 -3.96 16.56
N MET A 277 11.41 -3.80 15.24
CA MET A 277 10.18 -3.28 14.65
C MET A 277 8.99 -4.20 14.92
N ILE A 278 9.15 -5.53 14.73
CA ILE A 278 8.08 -6.49 15.00
C ILE A 278 7.77 -6.55 16.51
N GLN A 279 8.80 -6.46 17.36
CA GLN A 279 8.61 -6.32 18.80
C GLN A 279 7.72 -5.10 19.13
N SER A 280 8.02 -3.93 18.58
CA SER A 280 7.19 -2.74 18.79
C SER A 280 5.76 -2.91 18.29
N ILE A 281 5.56 -3.58 17.13
CA ILE A 281 4.21 -3.85 16.61
C ILE A 281 3.46 -4.83 17.55
N SER A 282 4.15 -5.77 18.19
CA SER A 282 3.51 -6.71 19.11
C SER A 282 2.98 -6.06 20.41
N GLU A 283 3.43 -4.85 20.71
CA GLU A 283 2.97 -4.04 21.86
C GLU A 283 1.80 -3.10 21.49
N GLU A 284 1.49 -2.96 20.19
CA GLU A 284 0.41 -2.11 19.73
C GLU A 284 -0.97 -2.72 19.98
N THR A 285 -1.91 -1.85 20.28
CA THR A 285 -3.32 -2.19 20.55
C THR A 285 -4.23 -1.23 19.79
N PHE A 286 -5.52 -1.54 19.75
CA PHE A 286 -6.53 -0.60 19.26
C PHE A 286 -6.40 0.79 19.91
N GLU A 287 -6.23 0.83 21.26
CA GLU A 287 -6.12 2.07 22.00
C GLU A 287 -4.88 2.88 21.58
N SER A 288 -3.73 2.23 21.52
CA SER A 288 -2.49 2.90 21.15
C SER A 288 -2.52 3.42 19.71
N GLN A 289 -3.14 2.68 18.79
CA GLN A 289 -3.27 3.09 17.39
C GLN A 289 -4.19 4.30 17.22
N VAL A 290 -5.30 4.35 17.97
CA VAL A 290 -6.21 5.50 17.97
C VAL A 290 -5.56 6.73 18.63
N GLU A 291 -4.92 6.54 19.77
CA GLU A 291 -4.22 7.63 20.50
C GLU A 291 -3.12 8.27 19.66
N LYS A 292 -2.34 7.47 18.93
CA LYS A 292 -1.27 7.92 18.02
C LYS A 292 -1.78 8.47 16.69
N SER A 293 -3.10 8.53 16.46
CA SER A 293 -3.71 8.86 15.17
C SER A 293 -3.22 7.97 14.00
N ALA A 294 -2.72 6.78 14.30
CA ALA A 294 -2.32 5.76 13.33
C ALA A 294 -3.53 4.93 12.82
N ALA A 295 -4.65 4.97 13.54
CA ALA A 295 -5.95 4.48 13.11
C ALA A 295 -7.01 5.58 13.31
N TRP A 296 -7.83 5.81 12.29
CA TRP A 296 -8.89 6.83 12.29
C TRP A 296 -10.23 6.19 12.61
N ILE A 297 -10.48 5.97 13.91
CA ILE A 297 -11.66 5.25 14.39
C ILE A 297 -12.37 6.13 15.42
N GLY A 298 -13.64 6.51 15.13
CA GLY A 298 -14.40 7.39 15.99
C GLY A 298 -15.55 8.07 15.29
N THR A 299 -15.96 9.21 15.84
CA THR A 299 -16.94 10.10 15.20
C THR A 299 -16.29 10.90 14.06
N PRO A 300 -17.05 11.53 13.17
CA PRO A 300 -16.51 12.44 12.16
C PRO A 300 -15.58 13.51 12.74
N ASP A 301 -15.91 14.09 13.91
CA ASP A 301 -15.10 15.10 14.58
C ASP A 301 -13.79 14.54 15.10
N ASP A 302 -13.81 13.34 15.69
CA ASP A 302 -12.60 12.65 16.16
C ASP A 302 -11.65 12.39 15.00
N ILE A 303 -12.19 11.89 13.89
CA ILE A 303 -11.40 11.57 12.70
C ILE A 303 -10.82 12.82 12.05
N ARG A 304 -11.62 13.92 11.92
CA ARG A 304 -11.07 15.19 11.42
C ARG A 304 -9.91 15.68 12.26
N SER A 305 -10.07 15.67 13.58
CA SER A 305 -9.02 16.09 14.52
C SER A 305 -7.77 15.20 14.40
N ALA A 306 -7.93 13.88 14.27
CA ALA A 306 -6.81 12.95 14.09
C ALA A 306 -6.06 13.18 12.77
N ILE A 307 -6.77 13.41 11.67
CA ILE A 307 -6.17 13.73 10.36
C ILE A 307 -5.35 15.02 10.46
N GLU A 308 -5.93 16.11 11.00
CA GLU A 308 -5.25 17.39 11.12
C GLU A 308 -4.03 17.33 12.03
N ALA A 309 -4.13 16.61 13.15
CA ALA A 309 -3.02 16.43 14.08
C ALA A 309 -1.87 15.69 13.41
N TYR A 310 -2.16 14.54 12.80
CA TYR A 310 -1.14 13.72 12.16
C TYR A 310 -0.52 14.40 10.93
N ASP A 311 -1.32 15.02 10.06
CA ASP A 311 -0.83 15.76 8.89
C ASP A 311 0.14 16.88 9.29
N ARG A 312 -0.19 17.62 10.35
CA ARG A 312 0.67 18.68 10.90
C ARG A 312 1.96 18.11 11.48
N GLU A 313 1.86 17.02 12.24
CA GLU A 313 2.99 16.40 12.91
C GLU A 313 4.01 15.83 11.92
N VAL A 314 3.57 15.22 10.82
CA VAL A 314 4.47 14.64 9.81
C VAL A 314 4.95 15.64 8.76
N GLY A 315 4.46 16.88 8.76
CA GLY A 315 4.82 17.90 7.77
C GLY A 315 4.09 17.75 6.43
N GLY A 316 2.94 17.08 6.43
CA GLY A 316 2.02 16.95 5.30
C GLY A 316 2.25 15.72 4.41
N PHE A 317 1.15 15.13 3.97
CA PHE A 317 1.12 14.06 2.97
C PHE A 317 -0.08 14.25 2.02
N GLU A 318 -0.03 13.63 0.84
CA GLU A 318 -0.98 13.94 -0.23
C GLU A 318 -2.17 13.02 -0.26
N SER A 319 -2.02 11.74 0.15
CA SER A 319 -3.07 10.72 0.03
C SER A 319 -3.13 9.82 1.26
N ALA A 320 -4.35 9.54 1.72
CA ALA A 320 -4.63 8.52 2.71
C ALA A 320 -5.28 7.31 2.04
N SER A 321 -4.69 6.13 2.23
CA SER A 321 -5.20 4.85 1.77
C SER A 321 -5.87 4.14 2.95
N LEU A 322 -7.21 4.01 2.91
CA LEU A 322 -8.03 3.63 4.04
C LEU A 322 -8.43 2.16 4.00
N GLN A 323 -7.99 1.36 4.96
CA GLN A 323 -8.53 0.03 5.17
C GLN A 323 -9.94 0.16 5.77
N VAL A 324 -10.96 -0.18 4.98
CA VAL A 324 -12.37 0.05 5.33
C VAL A 324 -13.10 -1.21 5.80
N ASN A 325 -12.59 -2.40 5.43
CA ASN A 325 -13.19 -3.71 5.78
C ASN A 325 -12.16 -4.64 6.46
N PHE A 326 -11.30 -4.10 7.31
CA PHE A 326 -10.27 -4.88 8.00
C PHE A 326 -10.86 -5.92 8.95
N GLY A 327 -10.16 -7.07 9.05
CA GLY A 327 -10.59 -8.20 9.87
C GLY A 327 -11.99 -8.69 9.49
N MET A 328 -12.86 -8.81 10.46
CA MET A 328 -14.22 -9.33 10.31
C MET A 328 -15.30 -8.23 10.21
N ILE A 329 -14.94 -6.99 9.95
CA ILE A 329 -15.94 -5.94 9.65
C ILE A 329 -16.77 -6.39 8.44
N SER A 330 -18.09 -6.39 8.60
CA SER A 330 -19.01 -6.78 7.55
C SER A 330 -19.09 -5.73 6.44
N ARG A 331 -19.52 -6.14 5.25
CA ARG A 331 -19.76 -5.22 4.14
C ARG A 331 -20.71 -4.07 4.51
N THR A 332 -21.77 -4.38 5.24
CA THR A 332 -22.76 -3.37 5.65
C THR A 332 -22.15 -2.34 6.62
N GLU A 333 -21.41 -2.79 7.62
CA GLU A 333 -20.71 -1.90 8.55
C GLU A 333 -19.66 -1.05 7.84
N ALA A 334 -18.89 -1.62 6.91
CA ALA A 334 -17.92 -0.89 6.10
C ALA A 334 -18.63 0.17 5.22
N GLU A 335 -19.74 -0.17 4.58
CA GLU A 335 -20.54 0.75 3.77
C GLU A 335 -21.09 1.93 4.61
N GLU A 336 -21.70 1.66 5.78
CA GLU A 336 -22.18 2.71 6.69
C GLU A 336 -21.05 3.67 7.07
N SER A 337 -19.90 3.13 7.45
CA SER A 337 -18.71 3.89 7.82
C SER A 337 -18.19 4.74 6.65
N MET A 338 -18.06 4.18 5.46
CA MET A 338 -17.61 4.90 4.25
C MET A 338 -18.57 6.03 3.87
N ARG A 339 -19.87 5.81 3.93
CA ARG A 339 -20.89 6.85 3.64
C ARG A 339 -20.83 8.00 4.64
N LEU A 340 -20.68 7.71 5.92
CA LEU A 340 -20.55 8.73 6.96
C LEU A 340 -19.25 9.52 6.79
N PHE A 341 -18.13 8.84 6.57
CA PHE A 341 -16.83 9.46 6.31
C PHE A 341 -16.86 10.37 5.07
N ALA A 342 -17.42 9.89 3.97
CA ALA A 342 -17.51 10.66 2.73
C ALA A 342 -18.38 11.91 2.88
N ARG A 343 -19.48 11.83 3.64
CA ARG A 343 -20.39 12.95 3.84
C ARG A 343 -19.86 13.99 4.83
N GLU A 344 -19.24 13.56 5.94
CA GLU A 344 -18.93 14.43 7.06
C GLU A 344 -17.42 14.76 7.19
N VAL A 345 -16.52 13.93 6.65
CA VAL A 345 -15.07 14.12 6.81
C VAL A 345 -14.41 14.60 5.53
N MET A 346 -14.63 13.92 4.41
CA MET A 346 -13.92 14.23 3.15
C MET A 346 -14.10 15.69 2.69
N PRO A 347 -15.26 16.33 2.78
CA PRO A 347 -15.42 17.71 2.33
C PRO A 347 -14.54 18.72 3.06
N HIS A 348 -14.21 18.44 4.33
CA HIS A 348 -13.36 19.30 5.14
C HIS A 348 -11.91 19.37 4.59
N PHE A 349 -11.45 18.31 3.95
CA PHE A 349 -10.09 18.20 3.38
C PHE A 349 -10.06 18.36 1.86
N ALA A 350 -11.19 18.59 1.21
CA ALA A 350 -11.24 18.86 -0.22
C ALA A 350 -10.46 20.15 -0.52
N ARG A 351 -9.37 20.04 -1.29
CA ARG A 351 -8.72 21.25 -1.83
C ARG A 351 -9.68 21.87 -2.83
N ALA A 352 -9.89 23.19 -2.74
CA ALA A 352 -10.53 23.93 -3.80
C ALA A 352 -9.85 23.54 -5.13
N ARG A 353 -10.61 22.99 -6.10
CA ARG A 353 -10.07 22.75 -7.43
C ARG A 353 -9.59 24.09 -7.96
N PRO A 354 -8.33 24.22 -8.40
CA PRO A 354 -7.94 25.43 -9.11
C PRO A 354 -8.88 25.55 -10.32
N SER A 355 -9.56 26.68 -10.41
CA SER A 355 -10.46 27.08 -11.50
C SER A 355 -9.72 27.15 -12.82
#